data_190cf1fc5760d392abe2a448aaac3183
#
_entry.id   190cf1fc5760d392abe2a448aaac3183
#
_cell.length_a   1.000
_cell.length_b   1.000
_cell.length_c   1.000
_cell.angle_alpha   90.00
_cell.angle_beta   90.00
_cell.angle_gamma   90.00
#
_symmetry.space_group_name_H-M   'P 1'
#
loop_
_entity.id
_entity.type
_entity.pdbx_description
1 polymer ?
#
loop_
_entity_poly.entity_id
_entity_poly.type
_entity_poly.pdbx_seq_one_letter_code
_entity_poly.pdbx_strand_id
1 'polypeptide(L)'
;MSKSITPLLLVAALAAAGCVSQAQFLDGKQGMAMQTAVSRGQFEMNCPVATGTILSREVVQPVLQGPLMNGIQRAEYTVGVAGCGRRTTFVVVCPTRATAASPPAPAGSFANSATPPARPCRAAD
;
A
#
# COMPACT_ATOMS: atom_id res chain seq x y z
N MET A 1 17.41 -45.80 22.91
CA MET A 1 18.06 -45.26 21.70
C MET A 1 17.27 -44.04 21.26
N SER A 2 17.53 -42.91 21.91
CA SER A 2 16.86 -41.62 21.63
C SER A 2 17.73 -40.86 20.63
N LYS A 3 17.47 -41.01 19.32
CA LYS A 3 18.21 -40.29 18.27
C LYS A 3 17.53 -38.94 18.04
N SER A 4 18.22 -37.91 18.45
CA SER A 4 18.27 -36.50 18.08
C SER A 4 17.50 -36.13 16.81
N ILE A 5 16.20 -35.93 16.94
CA ILE A 5 15.32 -35.36 15.90
C ILE A 5 15.18 -33.84 16.11
N THR A 6 15.62 -33.31 17.25
CA THR A 6 15.46 -31.92 17.69
C THR A 6 16.11 -30.86 16.80
N PRO A 7 17.29 -31.05 16.16
CA PRO A 7 17.89 -30.01 15.33
C PRO A 7 17.18 -29.81 13.98
N LEU A 8 16.49 -30.85 13.48
CA LEU A 8 15.85 -30.78 12.16
C LEU A 8 14.56 -29.95 12.20
N LEU A 9 13.84 -29.95 13.33
CA LEU A 9 12.63 -29.16 13.53
C LEU A 9 12.90 -27.66 13.71
N LEU A 10 14.07 -27.31 14.23
CA LEU A 10 14.44 -25.89 14.44
C LEU A 10 14.76 -25.17 13.13
N VAL A 11 15.31 -25.88 12.14
CA VAL A 11 15.66 -25.29 10.83
C VAL A 11 14.43 -25.05 9.96
N ALA A 12 13.38 -25.86 10.11
CA ALA A 12 12.14 -25.70 9.35
C ALA A 12 11.31 -24.47 9.79
N ALA A 13 11.50 -23.99 11.02
CA ALA A 13 10.75 -22.85 11.54
C ALA A 13 11.25 -21.48 11.05
N LEU A 14 12.48 -21.37 10.57
CA LEU A 14 13.07 -20.11 10.09
C LEU A 14 12.71 -19.76 8.64
N ALA A 15 12.13 -20.67 7.87
CA ALA A 15 11.82 -20.44 6.46
C ALA A 15 10.48 -19.70 6.21
N ALA A 16 9.70 -19.42 7.26
CA ALA A 16 8.39 -18.78 7.14
C ALA A 16 8.41 -17.26 7.29
N ALA A 17 9.57 -16.65 7.50
CA ALA A 17 9.69 -15.21 7.70
C ALA A 17 9.95 -14.50 6.36
N GLY A 18 8.92 -13.93 5.75
CA GLY A 18 9.13 -12.74 4.96
C GLY A 18 8.71 -12.66 3.51
N CYS A 19 7.58 -13.20 3.12
CA CYS A 19 6.91 -12.73 1.90
C CYS A 19 5.68 -11.92 2.29
N VAL A 20 5.82 -10.59 2.35
CA VAL A 20 4.64 -9.72 2.35
C VAL A 20 3.94 -9.98 1.01
N SER A 21 2.78 -10.64 1.06
CA SER A 21 2.02 -10.93 -0.15
C SER A 21 1.49 -9.64 -0.78
N GLN A 22 1.33 -9.63 -2.10
CA GLN A 22 0.70 -8.49 -2.80
C GLN A 22 -0.67 -8.15 -2.19
N ALA A 23 -1.39 -9.15 -1.69
CA ALA A 23 -2.65 -8.96 -1.02
C ALA A 23 -2.52 -8.11 0.25
N GLN A 24 -1.56 -8.40 1.11
CA GLN A 24 -1.32 -7.62 2.34
C GLN A 24 -0.92 -6.17 2.02
N PHE A 25 -0.14 -5.98 0.97
CA PHE A 25 0.21 -4.64 0.50
C PHE A 25 -1.03 -3.85 0.06
N LEU A 26 -1.89 -4.46 -0.74
CA LEU A 26 -3.15 -3.85 -1.17
C LEU A 26 -4.09 -3.59 0.02
N ASP A 27 -4.21 -4.53 0.95
CA ASP A 27 -5.05 -4.36 2.14
C ASP A 27 -4.59 -3.19 3.00
N GLY A 28 -3.28 -3.01 3.16
CA GLY A 28 -2.71 -1.91 3.94
C GLY A 28 -2.96 -0.51 3.35
N LYS A 29 -3.23 -0.39 2.06
CA LYS A 29 -3.49 0.89 1.37
C LYS A 29 -4.98 1.14 1.09
N GLN A 30 -5.80 0.12 1.18
CA GLN A 30 -7.23 0.17 0.84
C GLN A 30 -7.99 1.24 1.62
N GLY A 31 -7.76 1.36 2.93
CA GLY A 31 -8.43 2.36 3.77
C GLY A 31 -8.16 3.80 3.32
N MET A 32 -6.90 4.10 3.00
CA MET A 32 -6.50 5.42 2.51
C MET A 32 -7.09 5.71 1.12
N ALA A 33 -7.10 4.73 0.23
CA ALA A 33 -7.70 4.86 -1.09
C ALA A 33 -9.21 5.13 -1.01
N MET A 34 -9.90 4.38 -0.15
CA MET A 34 -11.32 4.57 0.11
C MET A 34 -11.62 5.98 0.63
N GLN A 35 -10.89 6.42 1.64
CA GLN A 35 -11.07 7.76 2.21
C GLN A 35 -10.84 8.86 1.18
N THR A 36 -9.81 8.74 0.36
CA THR A 36 -9.51 9.70 -0.71
C THR A 36 -10.65 9.80 -1.72
N ALA A 37 -11.16 8.66 -2.19
CA ALA A 37 -12.27 8.62 -3.13
C ALA A 37 -13.56 9.18 -2.54
N VAL A 38 -13.89 8.80 -1.30
CA VAL A 38 -15.10 9.27 -0.63
C VAL A 38 -15.04 10.78 -0.39
N SER A 39 -13.93 11.31 0.09
CA SER A 39 -13.77 12.77 0.31
C SER A 39 -13.95 13.55 -0.99
N ARG A 40 -13.38 13.06 -2.09
CA ARG A 40 -13.54 13.69 -3.40
C ARG A 40 -15.00 13.59 -3.89
N GLY A 41 -15.60 12.42 -3.77
CA GLY A 41 -16.99 12.19 -4.15
C GLY A 41 -17.98 13.03 -3.34
N GLN A 42 -17.75 13.20 -2.04
CA GLN A 42 -18.55 14.10 -1.19
C GLN A 42 -18.51 15.54 -1.70
N PHE A 43 -17.31 16.00 -2.07
CA PHE A 43 -17.13 17.33 -2.61
C PHE A 43 -17.79 17.49 -4.00
N GLU A 44 -17.52 16.59 -4.94
CA GLU A 44 -18.02 16.69 -6.31
C GLU A 44 -19.53 16.51 -6.41
N MET A 45 -20.11 15.63 -5.60
CA MET A 45 -21.55 15.39 -5.56
C MET A 45 -22.29 16.37 -4.62
N ASN A 46 -21.55 17.17 -3.86
CA ASN A 46 -22.08 17.99 -2.76
C ASN A 46 -22.94 17.16 -1.79
N CYS A 47 -22.44 15.98 -1.41
CA CYS A 47 -23.16 15.01 -0.60
C CYS A 47 -22.30 14.53 0.57
N PRO A 48 -22.45 15.07 1.78
CA PRO A 48 -21.60 14.74 2.93
C PRO A 48 -21.79 13.30 3.44
N VAL A 49 -22.89 12.65 3.07
CA VAL A 49 -23.20 11.26 3.47
C VAL A 49 -22.83 10.22 2.40
N ALA A 50 -22.06 10.61 1.38
CA ALA A 50 -21.62 9.68 0.36
C ALA A 50 -20.74 8.57 0.95
N THR A 51 -20.94 7.36 0.47
CA THR A 51 -20.21 6.14 0.87
C THR A 51 -19.46 5.56 -0.31
N GLY A 52 -18.33 4.87 -0.02
CA GLY A 52 -17.49 4.25 -1.02
C GLY A 52 -17.53 2.73 -0.98
N THR A 53 -17.31 2.11 -2.12
CA THR A 53 -17.14 0.66 -2.27
C THR A 53 -15.97 0.38 -3.21
N ILE A 54 -15.05 -0.50 -2.82
CA ILE A 54 -13.96 -0.94 -3.69
C ILE A 54 -14.55 -1.84 -4.78
N LEU A 55 -14.37 -1.46 -6.03
CA LEU A 55 -14.80 -2.23 -7.19
C LEU A 55 -13.69 -3.13 -7.73
N SER A 56 -12.46 -2.61 -7.77
CA SER A 56 -11.27 -3.39 -8.12
C SER A 56 -10.03 -2.85 -7.41
N ARG A 57 -9.02 -3.70 -7.31
CA ARG A 57 -7.71 -3.34 -6.76
C ARG A 57 -6.62 -4.13 -7.46
N GLU A 58 -5.56 -3.46 -7.85
CA GLU A 58 -4.44 -4.09 -8.54
C GLU A 58 -3.11 -3.41 -8.23
N VAL A 59 -2.04 -4.15 -8.40
CA VAL A 59 -0.67 -3.61 -8.36
C VAL A 59 -0.20 -3.37 -9.78
N VAL A 60 0.01 -2.12 -10.12
CA VAL A 60 0.54 -1.73 -11.42
C VAL A 60 2.05 -1.65 -11.34
N GLN A 61 2.70 -2.43 -12.17
CA GLN A 61 4.15 -2.41 -12.32
C GLN A 61 4.57 -1.38 -13.37
N PRO A 62 5.70 -0.69 -13.17
CA PRO A 62 6.18 0.25 -14.17
C PRO A 62 6.59 -0.49 -15.45
N VAL A 63 6.29 0.12 -16.59
CA VAL A 63 6.58 -0.44 -17.91
C VAL A 63 8.09 -0.58 -18.18
N LEU A 64 8.90 0.24 -17.52
CA LEU A 64 10.36 0.22 -17.65
C LEU A 64 10.97 -0.50 -16.44
N GLN A 65 11.29 -1.77 -16.61
CA GLN A 65 12.10 -2.54 -15.66
C GLN A 65 13.43 -2.84 -16.34
N GLY A 66 14.49 -2.25 -15.83
CA GLY A 66 15.86 -2.50 -16.28
C GLY A 66 16.78 -2.73 -15.08
N PRO A 67 17.97 -3.30 -15.28
CA PRO A 67 18.91 -3.60 -14.18
C PRO A 67 19.36 -2.36 -13.41
N LEU A 68 19.16 -1.17 -13.96
CA LEU A 68 19.49 0.12 -13.35
C LEU A 68 18.25 1.01 -13.06
N MET A 69 17.05 0.58 -13.43
CA MET A 69 15.81 1.32 -13.25
C MET A 69 14.78 0.45 -12.52
N ASN A 70 14.75 0.56 -11.22
CA ASN A 70 13.64 0.03 -10.41
C ASN A 70 12.51 1.05 -10.42
N GLY A 71 11.56 0.87 -11.32
CA GLY A 71 10.34 1.68 -11.31
C GLY A 71 9.54 1.45 -10.03
N ILE A 72 8.89 2.49 -9.56
CA ILE A 72 8.09 2.45 -8.34
C ILE A 72 6.77 1.73 -8.64
N GLN A 73 6.54 0.59 -7.99
CA GLN A 73 5.23 -0.07 -8.01
C GLN A 73 4.19 0.86 -7.40
N ARG A 74 2.97 0.80 -7.89
CA ARG A 74 1.84 1.55 -7.37
C ARG A 74 0.63 0.64 -7.20
N ALA A 75 -0.15 0.87 -6.16
CA ALA A 75 -1.45 0.25 -6.01
C ALA A 75 -2.51 1.14 -6.65
N GLU A 76 -3.35 0.54 -7.45
CA GLU A 76 -4.47 1.20 -8.11
C GLU A 76 -5.79 0.61 -7.58
N TYR A 77 -6.71 1.49 -7.20
CA TYR A 77 -8.02 1.13 -6.68
C TYR A 77 -9.10 1.82 -7.49
N THR A 78 -10.04 1.06 -7.97
CA THR A 78 -11.27 1.61 -8.52
C THR A 78 -12.32 1.63 -7.42
N VAL A 79 -12.78 2.82 -7.05
CA VAL A 79 -13.72 3.03 -5.96
C VAL A 79 -15.01 3.64 -6.51
N GLY A 80 -16.12 2.94 -6.32
CA GLY A 80 -17.44 3.49 -6.58
C GLY A 80 -17.92 4.29 -5.37
N VAL A 81 -18.32 5.53 -5.57
CA VAL A 81 -18.88 6.40 -4.52
C VAL A 81 -20.33 6.69 -4.86
N ALA A 82 -21.21 6.48 -3.88
CA ALA A 82 -22.64 6.70 -4.03
C ALA A 82 -23.21 7.52 -2.86
N GLY A 83 -24.11 8.44 -3.15
CA GLY A 83 -24.78 9.25 -2.16
C GLY A 83 -25.74 10.24 -2.79
N CYS A 84 -26.76 10.65 -2.07
CA CYS A 84 -27.75 11.65 -2.50
C CYS A 84 -28.37 11.34 -3.89
N GLY A 85 -28.62 10.06 -4.19
CA GLY A 85 -29.17 9.64 -5.47
C GLY A 85 -28.19 9.67 -6.66
N ARG A 86 -26.92 9.96 -6.42
CA ARG A 86 -25.85 10.05 -7.45
C ARG A 86 -24.82 8.97 -7.22
N ARG A 87 -24.13 8.58 -8.32
CA ARG A 87 -23.01 7.62 -8.29
C ARG A 87 -21.89 8.14 -9.17
N THR A 88 -20.68 7.91 -8.74
CA THR A 88 -19.47 8.21 -9.52
C THR A 88 -18.39 7.18 -9.21
N THR A 89 -17.41 7.06 -10.07
CA THR A 89 -16.30 6.11 -9.91
C THR A 89 -14.99 6.86 -9.99
N PHE A 90 -14.11 6.60 -9.03
CA PHE A 90 -12.77 7.19 -8.98
C PHE A 90 -11.72 6.10 -9.10
N VAL A 91 -10.66 6.39 -9.85
CA VAL A 91 -9.43 5.60 -9.83
C VAL A 91 -8.47 6.30 -8.87
N VAL A 92 -8.05 5.58 -7.84
CA VAL A 92 -7.15 6.11 -6.81
C VAL A 92 -5.82 5.40 -6.89
N VAL A 93 -4.76 6.16 -7.08
CA VAL A 93 -3.39 5.67 -7.18
C VAL A 93 -2.66 5.93 -5.87
N CYS A 94 -2.18 4.86 -5.26
CA CYS A 94 -1.36 4.90 -4.05
C CYS A 94 0.07 4.51 -4.40
N PRO A 95 1.03 5.44 -4.38
CA PRO A 95 2.42 5.10 -4.61
C PRO A 95 2.92 4.19 -3.49
N THR A 96 3.61 3.11 -3.87
CA THR A 96 4.45 2.43 -2.92
C THR A 96 5.61 3.34 -2.62
N ARG A 97 5.82 3.63 -1.35
CA ARG A 97 7.11 4.15 -0.94
C ARG A 97 8.12 3.04 -1.24
N ALA A 98 8.97 3.23 -2.24
CA ALA A 98 10.24 2.56 -2.22
C ALA A 98 10.87 2.97 -0.87
N THR A 99 10.96 2.05 0.05
CA THR A 99 11.86 2.18 1.17
C THR A 99 13.24 2.13 0.52
N ALA A 100 13.73 3.26 0.06
CA ALA A 100 15.16 3.40 -0.13
C ALA A 100 15.73 2.95 1.21
N ALA A 101 16.44 1.85 1.22
CA ALA A 101 17.22 1.44 2.37
C ALA A 101 18.08 2.66 2.70
N SER A 102 17.65 3.42 3.69
CA SER A 102 18.49 4.49 4.21
C SER A 102 19.73 3.79 4.69
N PRO A 103 20.93 4.18 4.23
CA PRO A 103 22.15 3.66 4.79
C PRO A 103 22.10 3.88 6.30
N PRO A 104 22.61 2.96 7.12
CA PRO A 104 22.59 3.12 8.56
C PRO A 104 23.21 4.47 8.91
N ALA A 105 22.44 5.33 9.56
CA ALA A 105 22.91 6.63 9.99
C ALA A 105 24.10 6.40 10.94
N PRO A 106 25.21 7.18 10.81
CA PRO A 106 26.31 7.08 11.74
C PRO A 106 25.80 7.34 13.15
N ALA A 107 26.18 6.48 14.09
CA ALA A 107 25.83 6.61 15.49
C ALA A 107 26.27 7.97 15.99
N GLY A 108 25.32 8.84 16.36
CA GLY A 108 25.62 10.17 16.90
C GLY A 108 24.68 11.32 16.51
N SER A 109 23.83 11.14 15.51
CA SER A 109 22.85 12.16 15.18
C SER A 109 21.59 11.95 16.03
N PHE A 110 21.29 12.89 16.91
CA PHE A 110 19.96 13.04 17.50
C PHE A 110 19.00 13.43 16.36
N ALA A 111 18.66 12.45 15.56
CA ALA A 111 17.69 12.60 14.50
C ALA A 111 16.32 12.68 15.16
N ASN A 112 15.79 13.88 15.19
CA ASN A 112 14.36 14.10 15.27
C ASN A 112 13.75 13.34 14.06
N SER A 113 13.46 12.05 14.29
CA SER A 113 12.96 11.13 13.26
C SER A 113 11.50 11.45 12.99
N ALA A 114 11.25 12.63 12.41
CA ALA A 114 10.04 12.84 11.64
C ALA A 114 10.16 11.93 10.42
N THR A 115 9.68 10.69 10.54
CA THR A 115 9.42 9.83 9.39
C THR A 115 8.61 10.67 8.40
N PRO A 116 9.15 11.01 7.23
CA PRO A 116 8.40 11.83 6.30
C PRO A 116 7.07 11.14 6.04
N PRO A 117 5.95 11.86 6.10
CA PRO A 117 4.62 11.26 5.96
C PRO A 117 4.54 10.48 4.65
N ALA A 118 3.98 9.27 4.73
CA ALA A 118 3.71 8.47 3.54
C ALA A 118 2.95 9.36 2.55
N ARG A 119 3.39 9.38 1.29
CA ARG A 119 2.69 10.17 0.26
C ARG A 119 1.24 9.71 0.20
N PRO A 120 0.27 10.63 0.28
CA PRO A 120 -1.14 10.26 0.24
C PRO A 120 -1.49 9.65 -1.12
N CYS A 121 -2.51 8.78 -1.11
CA CYS A 121 -3.14 8.33 -2.34
C CYS A 121 -3.75 9.53 -3.07
N ARG A 122 -3.77 9.50 -4.40
CA ARG A 122 -4.38 10.53 -5.24
C ARG A 122 -5.46 9.91 -6.10
N ALA A 123 -6.61 10.56 -6.18
CA ALA A 123 -7.57 10.25 -7.21
C ALA A 123 -7.02 10.75 -8.56
N ALA A 124 -7.06 9.91 -9.59
CA ALA A 124 -6.75 10.30 -10.95
C ALA A 124 -7.91 11.13 -11.51
N ASP A 125 -7.57 12.18 -12.24
CA ASP A 125 -8.55 12.97 -13.00
C ASP A 125 -8.83 12.31 -14.33
#